data_d3035bdc84875d04ac3a149fb30b7e0b
#
_entry.id   d3035bdc84875d04ac3a149fb30b7e0b
#
_cell.length_a   1.000
_cell.length_b   1.000
_cell.length_c   1.000
_cell.angle_alpha   90.00
_cell.angle_beta   90.00
_cell.angle_gamma   90.00
#
_symmetry.space_group_name_H-M   'P 1'
#
loop_
_entity.id
_entity.type
_entity.pdbx_description
1 polymer ?
#
loop_
_entity_poly.entity_id
_entity_poly.type
_entity_poly.pdbx_seq_one_letter_code
_entity_poly.pdbx_strand_id
1 'polypeptide(L)'
;MLEHIERDGGTIAVDVSGTGPLVVLAHGMGDSRHSYRFLVPELVAAGYRVANVDIRGCGDSSAGWAGYSRTDIAEDLVAVVRHLGGPAVVVGQSISGGAATIAAADAPDVITGVVELAPFTRAQSFDLGGFLRNQNHHRSGTVQLLRVMAAGSLPGWLAYLDLAVPTKPSDWAAERSRIEDALRRPGRMAVLQAMTKTTPADAGARLADVRCPVLVVQGGADPDWADPAAEGRRILADLPTGLGDLAVIDGAGHYPHTETPAEVLALVLPFLGRTLTATTTGGDRA
;
A
#
# COMPACT_ATOMS: atom_id res chain seq x y z
N MET A 1 -8.25 -9.58 16.44
CA MET A 1 -7.36 -9.78 17.61
C MET A 1 -6.00 -9.21 17.25
N LEU A 2 -5.42 -8.34 18.09
CA LEU A 2 -4.10 -7.76 17.84
C LEU A 2 -3.01 -8.79 18.22
N GLU A 3 -2.16 -9.10 17.28
CA GLU A 3 -0.99 -9.97 17.43
C GLU A 3 0.29 -9.17 17.16
N HIS A 4 1.41 -9.62 17.75
CA HIS A 4 2.73 -9.08 17.49
C HIS A 4 3.63 -10.21 17.00
N ILE A 5 4.10 -10.08 15.75
CA ILE A 5 4.94 -11.07 15.09
C ILE A 5 6.39 -10.65 15.25
N GLU A 6 7.18 -11.50 15.90
CA GLU A 6 8.62 -11.27 16.10
C GLU A 6 9.37 -11.32 14.77
N ARG A 7 10.24 -10.34 14.58
CA ARG A 7 11.15 -10.24 13.45
C ARG A 7 12.55 -9.86 13.96
N ASP A 8 13.56 -10.11 13.15
CA ASP A 8 14.89 -9.63 13.49
C ASP A 8 14.92 -8.09 13.50
N GLY A 9 15.14 -7.51 14.67
CA GLY A 9 15.13 -6.07 14.91
C GLY A 9 13.83 -5.49 15.49
N GLY A 10 12.77 -6.27 15.71
CA GLY A 10 11.53 -5.76 16.32
C GLY A 10 10.30 -6.62 16.08
N THR A 11 9.13 -6.02 16.30
CA THR A 11 7.83 -6.69 16.15
C THR A 11 6.96 -5.98 15.10
N ILE A 12 6.19 -6.76 14.36
CA ILE A 12 5.14 -6.30 13.45
C ILE A 12 3.78 -6.52 14.10
N ALA A 13 3.01 -5.46 14.26
CA ALA A 13 1.66 -5.51 14.82
C ALA A 13 0.65 -5.80 13.69
N VAL A 14 -0.22 -6.76 13.94
CA VAL A 14 -1.25 -7.22 12.99
C VAL A 14 -2.57 -7.38 13.71
N ASP A 15 -3.63 -6.75 13.22
CA ASP A 15 -4.99 -7.01 13.71
C ASP A 15 -5.68 -8.00 12.78
N VAL A 16 -6.03 -9.18 13.32
CA VAL A 16 -6.67 -10.26 12.57
C VAL A 16 -8.15 -10.34 12.92
N SER A 17 -9.00 -10.32 11.89
CA SER A 17 -10.46 -10.41 12.02
C SER A 17 -11.08 -11.23 10.89
N GLY A 18 -12.27 -11.79 11.15
CA GLY A 18 -12.97 -12.66 10.21
C GLY A 18 -12.40 -14.07 10.12
N THR A 19 -12.95 -14.86 9.20
CA THR A 19 -12.57 -16.25 8.89
C THR A 19 -12.62 -16.44 7.37
N GLY A 20 -12.01 -17.51 6.86
CA GLY A 20 -11.99 -17.81 5.42
C GLY A 20 -10.65 -17.48 4.76
N PRO A 21 -10.61 -17.26 3.43
CA PRO A 21 -9.39 -16.98 2.70
C PRO A 21 -8.68 -15.72 3.22
N LEU A 22 -7.34 -15.76 3.30
CA LEU A 22 -6.55 -14.69 3.91
C LEU A 22 -6.33 -13.53 2.95
N VAL A 23 -6.60 -12.31 3.45
CA VAL A 23 -6.28 -11.03 2.80
C VAL A 23 -5.41 -10.23 3.77
N VAL A 24 -4.23 -9.81 3.33
CA VAL A 24 -3.31 -8.99 4.12
C VAL A 24 -3.35 -7.55 3.60
N LEU A 25 -3.62 -6.59 4.49
CA LEU A 25 -3.70 -5.16 4.18
C LEU A 25 -2.47 -4.44 4.74
N ALA A 26 -1.78 -3.67 3.91
CA ALA A 26 -0.59 -2.92 4.29
C ALA A 26 -0.68 -1.46 3.81
N HIS A 27 -0.67 -0.52 4.76
CA HIS A 27 -0.83 0.91 4.52
C HIS A 27 0.44 1.57 3.96
N GLY A 28 0.34 2.82 3.54
CA GLY A 28 1.45 3.66 3.06
C GLY A 28 2.31 4.25 4.17
N MET A 29 3.38 4.94 3.79
CA MET A 29 4.27 5.60 4.76
C MET A 29 3.52 6.65 5.60
N GLY A 30 3.91 6.78 6.86
CA GLY A 30 3.40 7.81 7.78
C GLY A 30 1.97 7.60 8.25
N ASP A 31 1.38 6.43 8.03
CA ASP A 31 0.04 6.07 8.47
C ASP A 31 0.07 4.83 9.41
N SER A 32 -1.03 4.12 9.53
CA SER A 32 -1.17 2.87 10.28
C SER A 32 -2.28 2.01 9.68
N ARG A 33 -2.49 0.81 10.24
CA ARG A 33 -3.59 -0.08 9.87
C ARG A 33 -4.98 0.59 9.91
N HIS A 34 -5.15 1.71 10.61
CA HIS A 34 -6.39 2.49 10.64
C HIS A 34 -6.78 3.07 9.27
N SER A 35 -5.82 3.18 8.35
CA SER A 35 -6.07 3.53 6.96
C SER A 35 -7.15 2.66 6.31
N TYR A 36 -7.23 1.39 6.67
CA TYR A 36 -8.19 0.43 6.11
C TYR A 36 -9.51 0.31 6.90
N ARG A 37 -9.84 1.27 7.78
CA ARG A 37 -11.03 1.24 8.65
C ARG A 37 -12.35 1.06 7.92
N PHE A 38 -12.46 1.50 6.67
CA PHE A 38 -13.65 1.33 5.84
C PHE A 38 -13.67 0.00 5.07
N LEU A 39 -12.50 -0.56 4.74
CA LEU A 39 -12.43 -1.79 3.97
C LEU A 39 -12.52 -3.05 4.84
N VAL A 40 -11.92 -3.02 6.03
CA VAL A 40 -11.87 -4.21 6.92
C VAL A 40 -13.24 -4.76 7.24
N PRO A 41 -14.25 -3.97 7.67
CA PRO A 41 -15.58 -4.50 7.98
C PRO A 41 -16.25 -5.18 6.77
N GLU A 42 -16.11 -4.58 5.59
CA GLU A 42 -16.74 -5.07 4.35
C GLU A 42 -16.08 -6.35 3.85
N LEU A 43 -14.74 -6.44 3.93
CA LEU A 43 -14.02 -7.67 3.59
C LEU A 43 -14.36 -8.82 4.53
N VAL A 44 -14.48 -8.53 5.84
CA VAL A 44 -14.93 -9.53 6.83
C VAL A 44 -16.37 -9.98 6.55
N ALA A 45 -17.27 -9.03 6.26
CA ALA A 45 -18.66 -9.33 5.90
C ALA A 45 -18.76 -10.15 4.60
N ALA A 46 -17.81 -9.98 3.67
CA ALA A 46 -17.71 -10.77 2.45
C ALA A 46 -17.07 -12.15 2.67
N GLY A 47 -16.74 -12.53 3.90
CA GLY A 47 -16.26 -13.87 4.28
C GLY A 47 -14.74 -14.05 4.20
N TYR A 48 -13.95 -12.98 4.21
CA TYR A 48 -12.50 -13.05 4.23
C TYR A 48 -11.95 -12.99 5.66
N ARG A 49 -10.82 -13.67 5.88
CA ARG A 49 -9.97 -13.45 7.04
C ARG A 49 -9.01 -12.31 6.70
N VAL A 50 -9.12 -11.19 7.42
CA VAL A 50 -8.36 -9.98 7.15
C VAL A 50 -7.25 -9.83 8.19
N ALA A 51 -6.01 -9.72 7.73
CA ALA A 51 -4.84 -9.35 8.53
C ALA A 51 -4.44 -7.91 8.18
N ASN A 52 -4.75 -6.97 9.06
CA ASN A 52 -4.49 -5.56 8.87
C ASN A 52 -3.20 -5.17 9.59
N VAL A 53 -2.16 -4.86 8.84
CA VAL A 53 -0.76 -4.74 9.31
C VAL A 53 -0.40 -3.28 9.55
N ASP A 54 0.23 -3.00 10.69
CA ASP A 54 1.08 -1.82 10.81
C ASP A 54 2.46 -2.17 10.24
N ILE A 55 2.86 -1.55 9.14
CA ILE A 55 4.20 -1.80 8.57
C ILE A 55 5.29 -1.36 9.55
N ARG A 56 6.51 -1.89 9.38
CA ARG A 56 7.66 -1.56 10.23
C ARG A 56 7.79 -0.04 10.43
N GLY A 57 8.01 0.39 11.65
CA GLY A 57 8.15 1.81 11.99
C GLY A 57 6.83 2.56 12.17
N CYS A 58 5.67 1.97 11.93
CA CYS A 58 4.36 2.62 11.99
C CYS A 58 3.44 2.00 13.05
N GLY A 59 2.39 2.72 13.43
CA GLY A 59 1.34 2.26 14.34
C GLY A 59 1.89 1.67 15.64
N ASP A 60 1.55 0.41 15.91
CA ASP A 60 2.01 -0.36 17.09
C ASP A 60 3.20 -1.27 16.78
N SER A 61 3.68 -1.30 15.52
CA SER A 61 4.93 -1.97 15.16
C SER A 61 6.15 -1.23 15.72
N SER A 62 7.23 -1.96 15.98
CA SER A 62 8.49 -1.39 16.46
C SER A 62 9.02 -0.29 15.54
N ALA A 63 9.69 0.72 16.11
CA ALA A 63 10.20 1.87 15.35
C ALA A 63 11.67 1.74 14.93
N GLY A 64 12.47 1.01 15.70
CA GLY A 64 13.93 0.97 15.54
C GLY A 64 14.43 -0.13 14.61
N TRP A 65 14.23 -0.02 13.31
CA TRP A 65 14.70 -0.98 12.31
C TRP A 65 15.96 -0.48 11.60
N ALA A 66 16.78 -1.41 11.08
CA ALA A 66 17.95 -1.09 10.28
C ALA A 66 17.59 -0.51 8.89
N GLY A 67 16.42 -0.89 8.33
CA GLY A 67 15.95 -0.46 7.03
C GLY A 67 14.42 -0.30 6.97
N TYR A 68 13.98 0.49 5.99
CA TYR A 68 12.56 0.80 5.73
C TYR A 68 12.26 0.77 4.22
N SER A 69 13.01 -0.02 3.45
CA SER A 69 12.80 -0.19 2.01
C SER A 69 11.53 -1.02 1.72
N ARG A 70 11.12 -1.06 0.47
CA ARG A 70 10.05 -1.95 0.02
C ARG A 70 10.43 -3.41 0.19
N THR A 71 11.69 -3.75 0.00
CA THR A 71 12.24 -5.09 0.25
C THR A 71 12.09 -5.47 1.71
N ASP A 72 12.47 -4.59 2.63
CA ASP A 72 12.30 -4.83 4.06
C ASP A 72 10.83 -5.05 4.46
N ILE A 73 9.91 -4.23 3.92
CA ILE A 73 8.46 -4.36 4.16
C ILE A 73 7.94 -5.66 3.54
N ALA A 74 8.40 -6.04 2.35
CA ALA A 74 8.01 -7.29 1.68
C ALA A 74 8.36 -8.52 2.50
N GLU A 75 9.56 -8.55 3.08
CA GLU A 75 9.99 -9.62 3.99
C GLU A 75 9.08 -9.74 5.22
N ASP A 76 8.62 -8.62 5.77
CA ASP A 76 7.66 -8.62 6.88
C ASP A 76 6.31 -9.15 6.43
N LEU A 77 5.80 -8.73 5.27
CA LEU A 77 4.52 -9.20 4.74
C LEU A 77 4.54 -10.71 4.48
N VAL A 78 5.62 -11.25 3.91
CA VAL A 78 5.80 -12.70 3.73
C VAL A 78 5.81 -13.42 5.07
N ALA A 79 6.49 -12.87 6.08
CA ALA A 79 6.50 -13.45 7.43
C ALA A 79 5.11 -13.44 8.07
N VAL A 80 4.33 -12.35 7.91
CA VAL A 80 2.94 -12.27 8.37
C VAL A 80 2.09 -13.35 7.70
N VAL A 81 2.18 -13.49 6.37
CA VAL A 81 1.41 -14.51 5.63
C VAL A 81 1.76 -15.91 6.09
N ARG A 82 3.05 -16.22 6.25
CA ARG A 82 3.51 -17.55 6.73
C ARG A 82 3.08 -17.81 8.16
N HIS A 83 3.18 -16.81 9.05
CA HIS A 83 2.72 -16.93 10.45
C HIS A 83 1.22 -17.24 10.53
N LEU A 84 0.41 -16.62 9.67
CA LEU A 84 -1.04 -16.84 9.65
C LEU A 84 -1.49 -18.08 8.85
N GLY A 85 -0.53 -18.84 8.30
CA GLY A 85 -0.80 -20.09 7.61
C GLY A 85 -1.35 -19.93 6.19
N GLY A 86 -0.98 -18.85 5.48
CA GLY A 86 -1.36 -18.54 4.09
C GLY A 86 -1.86 -19.72 3.25
N PRO A 87 -2.07 -19.56 1.94
CA PRO A 87 -1.71 -18.43 1.10
C PRO A 87 -2.63 -17.21 1.25
N ALA A 88 -2.19 -16.06 0.70
CA ALA A 88 -2.90 -14.81 0.81
C ALA A 88 -2.87 -13.96 -0.47
N VAL A 89 -3.86 -13.06 -0.60
CA VAL A 89 -3.76 -11.87 -1.44
C VAL A 89 -3.27 -10.71 -0.58
N VAL A 90 -2.29 -9.96 -1.06
CA VAL A 90 -1.77 -8.77 -0.39
C VAL A 90 -2.35 -7.52 -1.05
N VAL A 91 -2.94 -6.63 -0.25
CA VAL A 91 -3.43 -5.32 -0.66
C VAL A 91 -2.48 -4.28 -0.08
N GLY A 92 -1.66 -3.65 -0.92
CA GLY A 92 -0.67 -2.66 -0.51
C GLY A 92 -0.99 -1.27 -1.05
N GLN A 93 -0.90 -0.25 -0.19
CA GLN A 93 -1.04 1.14 -0.60
C GLN A 93 0.31 1.83 -0.68
N SER A 94 0.55 2.64 -1.74
CA SER A 94 1.75 3.47 -1.86
C SER A 94 3.04 2.62 -1.80
N ILE A 95 3.94 2.86 -0.83
CA ILE A 95 5.17 2.08 -0.59
C ILE A 95 4.89 0.58 -0.42
N SER A 96 3.77 0.25 0.23
CA SER A 96 3.37 -1.15 0.45
C SER A 96 2.83 -1.83 -0.82
N GLY A 97 2.38 -1.07 -1.83
CA GLY A 97 2.09 -1.60 -3.16
C GLY A 97 3.34 -2.20 -3.79
N GLY A 98 4.44 -1.42 -3.84
CA GLY A 98 5.73 -1.95 -4.31
C GLY A 98 6.28 -3.09 -3.44
N ALA A 99 6.06 -3.03 -2.11
CA ALA A 99 6.43 -4.14 -1.23
C ALA A 99 5.64 -5.42 -1.53
N ALA A 100 4.34 -5.31 -1.83
CA ALA A 100 3.50 -6.45 -2.22
C ALA A 100 3.97 -7.09 -3.53
N THR A 101 4.41 -6.29 -4.50
CA THR A 101 5.04 -6.77 -5.74
C THR A 101 6.30 -7.58 -5.47
N ILE A 102 7.21 -7.07 -4.61
CA ILE A 102 8.41 -7.82 -4.21
C ILE A 102 8.02 -9.12 -3.50
N ALA A 103 7.09 -9.06 -2.54
CA ALA A 103 6.63 -10.24 -1.81
C ALA A 103 6.06 -11.32 -2.75
N ALA A 104 5.30 -10.92 -3.78
CA ALA A 104 4.75 -11.84 -4.77
C ALA A 104 5.82 -12.48 -5.67
N ALA A 105 6.85 -11.72 -6.03
CA ALA A 105 7.97 -12.24 -6.82
C ALA A 105 8.86 -13.19 -6.01
N ASP A 106 9.09 -12.90 -4.71
CA ASP A 106 10.02 -13.64 -3.86
C ASP A 106 9.38 -14.85 -3.15
N ALA A 107 8.06 -14.82 -2.93
CA ALA A 107 7.32 -15.87 -2.24
C ALA A 107 6.03 -16.30 -2.98
N PRO A 108 6.15 -16.76 -4.25
CA PRO A 108 4.98 -17.13 -5.07
C PRO A 108 4.25 -18.38 -4.54
N ASP A 109 4.83 -19.09 -3.59
CA ASP A 109 4.23 -20.21 -2.86
C ASP A 109 3.14 -19.78 -1.88
N VAL A 110 3.23 -18.56 -1.35
CA VAL A 110 2.29 -18.04 -0.33
C VAL A 110 1.57 -16.75 -0.73
N ILE A 111 2.05 -16.02 -1.74
CA ILE A 111 1.36 -14.83 -2.26
C ILE A 111 0.69 -15.20 -3.59
N THR A 112 -0.63 -15.24 -3.59
CA THR A 112 -1.43 -15.71 -4.74
C THR A 112 -2.09 -14.59 -5.53
N GLY A 113 -1.97 -13.35 -5.09
CA GLY A 113 -2.43 -12.16 -5.80
C GLY A 113 -2.02 -10.88 -5.10
N VAL A 114 -1.99 -9.79 -5.85
CA VAL A 114 -1.63 -8.45 -5.36
C VAL A 114 -2.68 -7.44 -5.78
N VAL A 115 -3.08 -6.59 -4.85
CA VAL A 115 -3.81 -5.35 -5.14
C VAL A 115 -2.92 -4.18 -4.76
N GLU A 116 -2.60 -3.34 -5.72
CA GLU A 116 -1.82 -2.12 -5.52
C GLU A 116 -2.75 -0.90 -5.53
N LEU A 117 -2.81 -0.16 -4.43
CA LEU A 117 -3.61 1.06 -4.31
C LEU A 117 -2.69 2.29 -4.37
N ALA A 118 -2.80 3.10 -5.43
CA ALA A 118 -1.96 4.26 -5.68
C ALA A 118 -0.45 3.97 -5.45
N PRO A 119 0.12 2.95 -6.12
CA PRO A 119 1.40 2.37 -5.72
C PRO A 119 2.62 3.18 -6.15
N PHE A 120 3.71 2.97 -5.41
CA PHE A 120 5.06 3.37 -5.78
C PHE A 120 5.90 2.12 -6.10
N THR A 121 5.65 1.50 -7.25
CA THR A 121 6.25 0.23 -7.67
C THR A 121 7.41 0.43 -8.65
N ARG A 122 7.52 1.60 -9.28
CA ARG A 122 8.57 1.88 -10.29
C ARG A 122 9.34 3.15 -9.94
N ALA A 123 10.64 3.17 -10.28
CA ALA A 123 11.43 4.39 -10.21
C ALA A 123 10.84 5.46 -11.14
N GLN A 124 10.58 6.63 -10.57
CA GLN A 124 10.03 7.75 -11.33
C GLN A 124 11.13 8.45 -12.13
N SER A 125 10.83 8.79 -13.40
CA SER A 125 11.55 9.83 -14.11
C SER A 125 10.90 11.18 -13.79
N PHE A 126 11.70 12.22 -13.55
CA PHE A 126 11.18 13.56 -13.30
C PHE A 126 10.45 14.10 -14.54
N ASP A 127 9.15 14.29 -14.42
CA ASP A 127 8.33 14.94 -15.47
C ASP A 127 8.33 16.47 -15.31
N LEU A 128 9.29 17.12 -15.96
CA LEU A 128 9.40 18.59 -15.95
C LEU A 128 8.11 19.27 -16.49
N GLY A 129 7.49 18.68 -17.51
CA GLY A 129 6.27 19.23 -18.11
C GLY A 129 5.08 19.19 -17.14
N GLY A 130 4.85 18.04 -16.52
CA GLY A 130 3.81 17.85 -15.51
C GLY A 130 4.05 18.73 -14.28
N PHE A 131 5.31 18.82 -13.83
CA PHE A 131 5.70 19.70 -12.72
C PHE A 131 5.40 21.17 -13.00
N LEU A 132 5.76 21.69 -14.18
CA LEU A 132 5.52 23.09 -14.54
C LEU A 132 4.02 23.42 -14.67
N ARG A 133 3.23 22.51 -15.25
CA ARG A 133 1.78 22.67 -15.36
C ARG A 133 1.04 22.52 -14.04
N ASN A 134 1.69 21.96 -13.02
CA ASN A 134 1.09 21.61 -11.72
C ASN A 134 -0.20 20.78 -11.86
N GLN A 135 -0.23 19.89 -12.85
CA GLN A 135 -1.35 18.98 -13.08
C GLN A 135 -1.55 18.10 -11.83
N ASN A 136 -2.81 17.89 -11.42
CA ASN A 136 -3.17 17.14 -10.19
C ASN A 136 -2.42 17.64 -8.93
N HIS A 137 -2.08 18.94 -8.87
CA HIS A 137 -1.25 19.50 -7.79
C HIS A 137 0.14 18.85 -7.67
N HIS A 138 0.65 18.20 -8.71
CA HIS A 138 1.90 17.44 -8.73
C HIS A 138 3.10 18.23 -8.22
N ARG A 139 3.27 19.49 -8.68
CA ARG A 139 4.33 20.38 -8.16
C ARG A 139 4.18 20.65 -6.66
N SER A 140 2.93 20.92 -6.23
CA SER A 140 2.65 21.23 -4.83
C SER A 140 2.91 20.02 -3.93
N GLY A 141 2.47 18.83 -4.31
CA GLY A 141 2.75 17.57 -3.63
C GLY A 141 4.24 17.28 -3.54
N THR A 142 4.95 17.37 -4.68
CA THR A 142 6.41 17.17 -4.75
C THR A 142 7.16 18.10 -3.80
N VAL A 143 6.80 19.39 -3.74
CA VAL A 143 7.44 20.36 -2.83
C VAL A 143 7.24 19.97 -1.36
N GLN A 144 6.04 19.50 -0.97
CA GLN A 144 5.80 19.07 0.41
C GLN A 144 6.58 17.79 0.75
N LEU A 145 6.62 16.81 -0.16
CA LEU A 145 7.42 15.59 0.03
C LEU A 145 8.91 15.91 0.15
N LEU A 146 9.44 16.83 -0.64
CA LEU A 146 10.83 17.30 -0.52
C LEU A 146 11.11 17.94 0.85
N ARG A 147 10.17 18.68 1.44
CA ARG A 147 10.29 19.23 2.80
C ARG A 147 10.36 18.12 3.85
N VAL A 148 9.57 17.05 3.69
CA VAL A 148 9.63 15.88 4.57
C VAL A 148 10.96 15.18 4.40
N MET A 149 11.38 14.89 3.18
CA MET A 149 12.63 14.18 2.88
C MET A 149 13.85 14.94 3.40
N ALA A 150 13.92 16.26 3.17
CA ALA A 150 15.09 17.06 3.54
C ALA A 150 15.13 17.40 5.05
N ALA A 151 13.99 17.78 5.64
CA ALA A 151 13.94 18.36 6.97
C ALA A 151 13.07 17.58 7.99
N GLY A 152 12.47 16.45 7.62
CA GLY A 152 11.52 15.74 8.48
C GLY A 152 10.33 16.62 8.90
N SER A 153 9.81 17.42 7.96
CA SER A 153 8.79 18.45 8.25
C SER A 153 7.41 17.83 8.46
N LEU A 154 6.94 17.75 9.71
CA LEU A 154 5.57 17.35 10.02
C LEU A 154 4.52 18.29 9.38
N PRO A 155 4.64 19.64 9.44
CA PRO A 155 3.74 20.51 8.70
C PRO A 155 3.75 20.26 7.19
N GLY A 156 4.92 19.93 6.61
CA GLY A 156 5.03 19.54 5.21
C GLY A 156 4.26 18.27 4.89
N TRP A 157 4.35 17.26 5.75
CA TRP A 157 3.59 16.02 5.61
C TRP A 157 2.07 16.25 5.69
N LEU A 158 1.62 17.01 6.68
CA LEU A 158 0.19 17.33 6.83
C LEU A 158 -0.35 18.14 5.65
N ALA A 159 0.43 19.07 5.12
CA ALA A 159 0.08 19.82 3.90
C ALA A 159 0.06 18.92 2.65
N TYR A 160 0.96 17.91 2.57
CA TYR A 160 0.91 16.89 1.53
C TYR A 160 -0.38 16.07 1.63
N LEU A 161 -0.74 15.57 2.82
CA LEU A 161 -1.97 14.80 3.03
C LEU A 161 -3.22 15.58 2.63
N ASP A 162 -3.25 16.89 2.89
CA ASP A 162 -4.36 17.75 2.46
C ASP A 162 -4.50 17.85 0.94
N LEU A 163 -3.41 17.64 0.18
CA LEU A 163 -3.43 17.54 -1.29
C LEU A 163 -3.71 16.11 -1.75
N ALA A 164 -3.13 15.12 -1.06
CA ALA A 164 -3.17 13.71 -1.41
C ALA A 164 -4.55 13.06 -1.21
N VAL A 165 -5.42 13.69 -0.42
CA VAL A 165 -6.80 13.26 -0.17
C VAL A 165 -7.74 14.37 -0.67
N PRO A 166 -7.95 14.55 -1.99
CA PRO A 166 -8.85 15.60 -2.51
C PRO A 166 -10.31 15.37 -2.12
N THR A 167 -10.78 14.13 -2.12
CA THR A 167 -12.13 13.74 -1.69
C THR A 167 -12.10 13.35 -0.22
N LYS A 168 -12.30 14.34 0.66
CA LYS A 168 -12.21 14.15 2.11
C LYS A 168 -13.29 13.18 2.62
N PRO A 169 -12.93 12.07 3.29
CA PRO A 169 -13.90 11.26 4.01
C PRO A 169 -14.54 12.06 5.16
N SER A 170 -15.72 11.64 5.60
CA SER A 170 -16.50 12.37 6.64
C SER A 170 -15.76 12.54 7.97
N ASP A 171 -14.84 11.64 8.28
CA ASP A 171 -14.01 11.64 9.50
C ASP A 171 -12.61 12.27 9.29
N TRP A 172 -12.36 12.94 8.14
CA TRP A 172 -11.04 13.45 7.77
C TRP A 172 -10.35 14.28 8.85
N ALA A 173 -11.08 15.16 9.53
CA ALA A 173 -10.47 16.00 10.56
C ALA A 173 -9.94 15.17 11.74
N ALA A 174 -10.66 14.15 12.16
CA ALA A 174 -10.25 13.23 13.22
C ALA A 174 -9.08 12.36 12.76
N GLU A 175 -9.13 11.86 11.53
CA GLU A 175 -8.09 11.02 10.95
C GLU A 175 -6.77 11.79 10.80
N ARG A 176 -6.83 13.00 10.28
CA ARG A 176 -5.67 13.88 10.15
C ARG A 176 -5.02 14.19 11.51
N SER A 177 -5.85 14.45 12.56
CA SER A 177 -5.35 14.64 13.92
C SER A 177 -4.69 13.36 14.46
N ARG A 178 -5.29 12.19 14.23
CA ARG A 178 -4.73 10.89 14.62
C ARG A 178 -3.36 10.65 13.99
N ILE A 179 -3.21 10.94 12.68
CA ILE A 179 -1.94 10.82 11.97
C ILE A 179 -0.90 11.78 12.56
N GLU A 180 -1.30 13.04 12.82
CA GLU A 180 -0.41 14.04 13.43
C GLU A 180 0.08 13.58 14.80
N ASP A 181 -0.81 13.10 15.67
CA ASP A 181 -0.46 12.60 17.00
C ASP A 181 0.44 11.37 16.95
N ALA A 182 0.18 10.46 16.01
CA ALA A 182 1.03 9.29 15.78
C ALA A 182 2.45 9.69 15.35
N LEU A 183 2.59 10.65 14.45
CA LEU A 183 3.89 11.13 13.96
C LEU A 183 4.64 11.99 15.00
N ARG A 184 3.95 12.61 15.97
CA ARG A 184 4.59 13.30 17.10
C ARG A 184 5.22 12.34 18.12
N ARG A 185 4.87 11.05 18.10
CA ARG A 185 5.50 10.05 18.97
C ARG A 185 7.01 9.95 18.66
N PRO A 186 7.86 9.71 19.67
CA PRO A 186 9.30 9.62 19.49
C PRO A 186 9.72 8.67 18.37
N GLY A 187 10.58 9.12 17.46
CA GLY A 187 11.14 8.35 16.37
C GLY A 187 10.26 8.26 15.10
N ARG A 188 8.93 8.49 15.17
CA ARG A 188 8.01 8.26 14.03
C ARG A 188 8.28 9.18 12.83
N MET A 189 8.60 10.46 13.07
CA MET A 189 9.00 11.38 11.98
C MET A 189 10.33 10.97 11.33
N ALA A 190 11.27 10.44 12.10
CA ALA A 190 12.53 9.94 11.54
C ALA A 190 12.30 8.71 10.66
N VAL A 191 11.38 7.82 11.05
CA VAL A 191 10.95 6.68 10.22
C VAL A 191 10.33 7.17 8.91
N LEU A 192 9.35 8.07 8.97
CA LEU A 192 8.73 8.65 7.78
C LEU A 192 9.80 9.25 6.85
N GLN A 193 10.71 10.05 7.40
CA GLN A 193 11.81 10.64 6.63
C GLN A 193 12.73 9.57 6.02
N ALA A 194 13.00 8.47 6.72
CA ALA A 194 13.80 7.37 6.20
C ALA A 194 13.09 6.68 5.03
N MET A 195 11.78 6.42 5.14
CA MET A 195 10.96 5.86 4.06
C MET A 195 10.95 6.74 2.81
N THR A 196 10.86 8.07 2.95
CA THR A 196 10.88 8.99 1.79
C THR A 196 12.20 9.01 1.03
N LYS A 197 13.28 8.50 1.63
CA LYS A 197 14.62 8.41 1.02
C LYS A 197 14.85 7.08 0.30
N THR A 198 13.94 6.12 0.42
CA THR A 198 14.03 4.84 -0.30
C THR A 198 13.62 5.02 -1.76
N THR A 199 14.14 4.17 -2.62
CA THR A 199 13.81 4.18 -4.06
C THR A 199 12.84 3.05 -4.41
N PRO A 200 11.84 3.24 -5.27
CA PRO A 200 11.01 2.15 -5.76
C PRO A 200 11.66 1.31 -6.87
N ALA A 201 12.95 1.53 -7.15
CA ALA A 201 13.69 0.74 -8.14
C ALA A 201 13.82 -0.74 -7.75
N ASP A 202 13.84 -1.03 -6.45
CA ASP A 202 13.83 -2.41 -5.92
C ASP A 202 12.55 -3.16 -6.34
N ALA A 203 11.38 -2.55 -6.19
CA ALA A 203 10.12 -3.14 -6.62
C ALA A 203 10.01 -3.22 -8.15
N GLY A 204 10.41 -2.16 -8.88
CA GLY A 204 10.40 -2.15 -10.33
C GLY A 204 11.24 -3.26 -10.96
N ALA A 205 12.36 -3.61 -10.35
CA ALA A 205 13.21 -4.71 -10.80
C ALA A 205 12.55 -6.10 -10.64
N ARG A 206 11.47 -6.22 -9.86
CA ARG A 206 10.79 -7.49 -9.58
C ARG A 206 9.49 -7.69 -10.36
N LEU A 207 8.99 -6.66 -11.06
CA LEU A 207 7.72 -6.74 -11.80
C LEU A 207 7.69 -7.91 -12.79
N ALA A 208 8.75 -8.14 -13.55
CA ALA A 208 8.82 -9.23 -14.52
C ALA A 208 8.85 -10.64 -13.88
N ASP A 209 9.15 -10.73 -12.57
CA ASP A 209 9.22 -12.00 -11.84
C ASP A 209 7.89 -12.38 -11.16
N VAL A 210 6.90 -11.48 -11.15
CA VAL A 210 5.58 -11.74 -10.56
C VAL A 210 4.86 -12.86 -11.32
N ARG A 211 4.24 -13.78 -10.59
CA ARG A 211 3.59 -14.98 -11.16
C ARG A 211 2.10 -15.12 -10.79
N CYS A 212 1.55 -14.15 -10.10
CA CYS A 212 0.14 -14.12 -9.70
C CYS A 212 -0.58 -12.92 -10.31
N PRO A 213 -1.93 -12.91 -10.35
CA PRO A 213 -2.70 -11.75 -10.78
C PRO A 213 -2.40 -10.50 -9.96
N VAL A 214 -2.36 -9.34 -10.64
CA VAL A 214 -2.15 -8.03 -10.04
C VAL A 214 -3.27 -7.09 -10.46
N LEU A 215 -3.92 -6.42 -9.49
CA LEU A 215 -4.85 -5.33 -9.74
C LEU A 215 -4.21 -4.03 -9.30
N VAL A 216 -3.96 -3.12 -10.24
CA VAL A 216 -3.50 -1.75 -9.96
C VAL A 216 -4.69 -0.81 -9.93
N VAL A 217 -4.88 -0.09 -8.83
CA VAL A 217 -5.93 0.93 -8.67
C VAL A 217 -5.27 2.28 -8.45
N GLN A 218 -5.41 3.18 -9.42
CA GLN A 218 -4.89 4.55 -9.33
C GLN A 218 -5.99 5.53 -8.99
N GLY A 219 -5.69 6.51 -8.14
CA GLY A 219 -6.53 7.70 -8.01
C GLY A 219 -6.23 8.70 -9.14
N GLY A 220 -7.26 9.09 -9.90
CA GLY A 220 -7.10 9.99 -11.05
C GLY A 220 -6.60 11.39 -10.69
N ALA A 221 -6.79 11.81 -9.43
CA ALA A 221 -6.33 13.10 -8.89
C ALA A 221 -5.12 12.96 -7.93
N ASP A 222 -4.39 11.84 -7.98
CA ASP A 222 -3.21 11.62 -7.15
C ASP A 222 -2.09 12.64 -7.46
N PRO A 223 -1.65 13.47 -6.47
CA PRO A 223 -0.64 14.50 -6.70
C PRO A 223 0.77 13.93 -6.92
N ASP A 224 1.00 12.66 -6.65
CA ASP A 224 2.31 12.04 -6.84
C ASP A 224 2.65 11.82 -8.32
N TRP A 225 1.64 11.89 -9.17
CA TRP A 225 1.77 11.68 -10.61
C TRP A 225 1.17 12.83 -11.41
N ALA A 226 1.87 13.26 -12.46
CA ALA A 226 1.29 14.17 -13.44
C ALA A 226 0.18 13.47 -14.27
N ASP A 227 0.33 12.16 -14.51
CA ASP A 227 -0.66 11.28 -15.14
C ASP A 227 -0.66 9.91 -14.44
N PRO A 228 -1.54 9.73 -13.41
CA PRO A 228 -1.65 8.47 -12.67
C PRO A 228 -2.00 7.27 -13.58
N ALA A 229 -2.87 7.48 -14.57
CA ALA A 229 -3.25 6.42 -15.51
C ALA A 229 -2.07 5.95 -16.37
N ALA A 230 -1.20 6.88 -16.79
CA ALA A 230 0.01 6.52 -17.54
C ALA A 230 0.97 5.71 -16.67
N GLU A 231 1.12 6.03 -15.39
CA GLU A 231 1.96 5.23 -14.50
C GLU A 231 1.38 3.83 -14.28
N GLY A 232 0.08 3.71 -14.05
CA GLY A 232 -0.58 2.39 -13.97
C GLY A 232 -0.33 1.54 -15.23
N ARG A 233 -0.44 2.13 -16.43
CA ARG A 233 -0.12 1.44 -17.70
C ARG A 233 1.35 1.00 -17.79
N ARG A 234 2.28 1.78 -17.26
CA ARG A 234 3.71 1.42 -17.24
C ARG A 234 3.98 0.25 -16.29
N ILE A 235 3.32 0.21 -15.12
CA ILE A 235 3.39 -0.94 -14.21
C ILE A 235 2.92 -2.20 -14.94
N LEU A 236 1.76 -2.14 -15.61
CA LEU A 236 1.24 -3.28 -16.36
C LEU A 236 2.16 -3.73 -17.50
N ALA A 237 2.85 -2.79 -18.16
CA ALA A 237 3.77 -3.11 -19.26
C ALA A 237 5.03 -3.86 -18.79
N ASP A 238 5.43 -3.69 -17.52
CA ASP A 238 6.58 -4.36 -16.92
C ASP A 238 6.18 -5.70 -16.25
N LEU A 239 4.88 -5.98 -16.07
CA LEU A 239 4.37 -7.28 -15.60
C LEU A 239 4.35 -8.31 -16.74
N PRO A 240 4.41 -9.62 -16.43
CA PRO A 240 4.15 -10.66 -17.41
C PRO A 240 2.76 -10.51 -18.04
N THR A 241 2.68 -10.72 -19.36
CA THR A 241 1.46 -10.52 -20.14
C THR A 241 0.27 -11.29 -19.56
N GLY A 242 -0.84 -10.59 -19.35
CA GLY A 242 -2.12 -11.17 -18.89
C GLY A 242 -2.25 -11.29 -17.37
N LEU A 243 -1.25 -10.86 -16.58
CA LEU A 243 -1.34 -10.86 -15.11
C LEU A 243 -1.88 -9.56 -14.51
N GLY A 244 -1.78 -8.43 -15.23
CA GLY A 244 -2.15 -7.11 -14.70
C GLY A 244 -3.50 -6.60 -15.18
N ASP A 245 -4.31 -6.10 -14.24
CA ASP A 245 -5.52 -5.29 -14.49
C ASP A 245 -5.28 -3.87 -13.94
N LEU A 246 -5.79 -2.84 -14.64
CA LEU A 246 -5.71 -1.43 -14.21
C LEU A 246 -7.11 -0.84 -14.08
N ALA A 247 -7.35 -0.19 -12.95
CA ALA A 247 -8.48 0.70 -12.75
C ALA A 247 -8.00 2.09 -12.34
N VAL A 248 -8.71 3.13 -12.79
CA VAL A 248 -8.48 4.52 -12.37
C VAL A 248 -9.79 5.04 -11.81
N ILE A 249 -9.75 5.57 -10.58
CA ILE A 249 -10.92 6.15 -9.92
C ILE A 249 -10.83 7.66 -10.05
N ASP A 250 -11.73 8.23 -10.86
CA ASP A 250 -11.76 9.67 -11.11
C ASP A 250 -12.04 10.44 -9.81
N GLY A 251 -11.29 11.53 -9.59
CA GLY A 251 -11.45 12.38 -8.41
C GLY A 251 -10.87 11.83 -7.10
N ALA A 252 -10.52 10.55 -7.02
CA ALA A 252 -9.75 10.03 -5.89
C ALA A 252 -8.27 10.42 -6.01
N GLY A 253 -7.63 10.68 -4.88
CA GLY A 253 -6.21 10.98 -4.80
C GLY A 253 -5.37 9.75 -4.43
N HIS A 254 -4.38 9.97 -3.55
CA HIS A 254 -3.41 8.96 -3.15
C HIS A 254 -3.95 7.91 -2.16
N TYR A 255 -5.14 8.16 -1.60
CA TYR A 255 -5.78 7.28 -0.61
C TYR A 255 -7.16 6.79 -1.09
N PRO A 256 -7.29 6.15 -2.29
CA PRO A 256 -8.58 5.80 -2.85
C PRO A 256 -9.43 4.93 -1.92
N HIS A 257 -8.80 4.07 -1.10
CA HIS A 257 -9.46 3.20 -0.13
C HIS A 257 -10.11 3.94 1.05
N THR A 258 -9.71 5.18 1.33
CA THR A 258 -10.36 6.04 2.33
C THR A 258 -11.29 7.06 1.70
N GLU A 259 -10.99 7.50 0.48
CA GLU A 259 -11.72 8.53 -0.25
C GLU A 259 -13.00 7.99 -0.88
N THR A 260 -12.90 6.85 -1.55
CA THR A 260 -13.97 6.19 -2.30
C THR A 260 -14.02 4.69 -1.98
N PRO A 261 -14.21 4.29 -0.70
CA PRO A 261 -14.11 2.88 -0.28
C PRO A 261 -15.07 1.96 -1.04
N ALA A 262 -16.28 2.43 -1.39
CA ALA A 262 -17.24 1.63 -2.13
C ALA A 262 -16.76 1.29 -3.55
N GLU A 263 -16.10 2.25 -4.24
CA GLU A 263 -15.55 2.03 -5.57
C GLU A 263 -14.35 1.07 -5.52
N VAL A 264 -13.47 1.24 -4.52
CA VAL A 264 -12.36 0.30 -4.30
C VAL A 264 -12.86 -1.11 -4.01
N LEU A 265 -13.88 -1.27 -3.17
CA LEU A 265 -14.48 -2.58 -2.88
C LEU A 265 -15.13 -3.21 -4.10
N ALA A 266 -15.77 -2.42 -4.96
CA ALA A 266 -16.35 -2.92 -6.22
C ALA A 266 -15.28 -3.49 -7.17
N LEU A 267 -14.04 -3.05 -7.09
CA LEU A 267 -12.90 -3.58 -7.84
C LEU A 267 -12.23 -4.76 -7.12
N VAL A 268 -12.01 -4.61 -5.82
CA VAL A 268 -11.23 -5.57 -5.02
C VAL A 268 -12.00 -6.87 -4.77
N LEU A 269 -13.29 -6.83 -4.41
CA LEU A 269 -14.05 -8.04 -4.09
C LEU A 269 -14.13 -9.03 -5.27
N PRO A 270 -14.44 -8.63 -6.53
CA PRO A 270 -14.39 -9.55 -7.65
C PRO A 270 -12.98 -10.09 -7.93
N PHE A 271 -11.93 -9.28 -7.73
CA PHE A 271 -10.55 -9.73 -7.87
C PHE A 271 -10.22 -10.83 -6.86
N LEU A 272 -10.52 -10.60 -5.58
CA LEU A 272 -10.32 -11.59 -4.51
C LEU A 272 -11.08 -12.89 -4.79
N GLY A 273 -12.34 -12.79 -5.23
CA GLY A 273 -13.17 -13.94 -5.57
C GLY A 273 -12.53 -14.82 -6.66
N ARG A 274 -12.04 -14.22 -7.73
CA ARG A 274 -11.36 -14.96 -8.81
C ARG A 274 -10.04 -15.58 -8.37
N THR A 275 -9.26 -14.84 -7.58
CA THR A 275 -7.90 -15.24 -7.22
C THR A 275 -7.88 -16.32 -6.13
N LEU A 276 -8.72 -16.19 -5.10
CA LEU A 276 -8.69 -17.09 -3.95
C LEU A 276 -9.52 -18.38 -4.16
N THR A 277 -10.55 -18.36 -5.02
CA THR A 277 -11.29 -19.60 -5.40
C THR A 277 -10.49 -20.50 -6.34
N ALA A 278 -9.64 -19.96 -7.19
CA ALA A 278 -8.76 -20.75 -8.07
C ALA A 278 -7.77 -21.61 -7.29
N THR A 279 -7.36 -21.18 -6.10
CA THR A 279 -6.40 -21.90 -5.25
C THR A 279 -7.00 -23.13 -4.57
N THR A 280 -8.31 -23.14 -4.29
CA THR A 280 -9.01 -24.28 -3.66
C THR A 280 -9.28 -25.42 -4.64
N THR A 281 -9.36 -25.17 -5.95
CA THR A 281 -9.62 -26.21 -6.96
C THR A 281 -8.37 -26.91 -7.50
N GLY A 282 -7.18 -26.35 -7.22
CA GLY A 282 -5.88 -26.92 -7.65
C GLY A 282 -5.30 -27.99 -6.71
N GLY A 283 -5.81 -28.11 -5.48
CA GLY A 283 -5.30 -29.02 -4.44
C GLY A 283 -5.80 -30.47 -4.50
N ASP A 284 -6.78 -30.78 -5.37
CA ASP A 284 -7.41 -32.10 -5.43
C ASP A 284 -6.95 -32.97 -6.63
N ARG A 285 -5.82 -32.61 -7.26
CA ARG A 285 -5.22 -33.41 -8.33
C ARG A 285 -3.73 -33.70 -8.04
N ALA A 286 -3.48 -34.56 -7.10
CA ALA A 286 -2.23 -35.28 -6.97
C ALA A 286 -2.47 -36.67 -6.40
#